data_8d6fc6def2737e2b59b5ff59d020e8f3
#
_entry.id   8d6fc6def2737e2b59b5ff59d020e8f3
#
_cell.length_a   1.000
_cell.length_b   1.000
_cell.length_c   1.000
_cell.angle_alpha   90.00
_cell.angle_beta   90.00
_cell.angle_gamma   90.00
#
_symmetry.space_group_name_H-M   'P 1'
#
loop_
_entity.id
_entity.type
_entity.pdbx_description
1 polymer ?
#
loop_
_entity_poly.entity_id
_entity_poly.type
_entity_poly.pdbx_seq_one_letter_code
_entity_poly.pdbx_strand_id
1 'polypeptide(L)'
;YQMKASYPYNEGVRSLSYNFINERENSGSKSASSYLSASLDLKWNILDWLTYQFTGGYSDNNSTNEAWESERTFYIAENYRGYDFNSVSPASKEFKAALLPFGGELFTNNTHQYSYNIQNKLQFSKAFNDENRLNALIGMELRSTTNKGINNTVWGYVPDRGEVITSPTTLQAFEPITGSQNSGWGILQRIYDGMP
;
A
#
# COMPACT_ATOMS: atom_id res chain seq x y z
N TYR A 1 -10.10 13.10 -26.23
CA TYR A 1 -10.91 11.86 -26.21
C TYR A 1 -12.11 12.10 -25.31
N GLN A 2 -13.31 12.03 -25.87
CA GLN A 2 -14.54 12.08 -25.08
C GLN A 2 -15.01 10.63 -24.90
N MET A 3 -14.96 10.11 -23.71
CA MET A 3 -15.59 8.83 -23.37
C MET A 3 -17.05 9.05 -22.99
N LYS A 4 -17.93 8.23 -23.52
CA LYS A 4 -19.34 8.22 -23.18
C LYS A 4 -19.55 7.22 -22.04
N ALA A 5 -19.89 7.72 -20.87
CA ALA A 5 -20.29 6.88 -19.74
C ALA A 5 -21.83 6.90 -19.63
N SER A 6 -22.44 5.73 -19.55
CA SER A 6 -23.87 5.60 -19.26
C SER A 6 -24.04 5.31 -17.77
N TYR A 7 -24.70 6.21 -17.07
CA TYR A 7 -25.05 6.04 -15.65
C TYR A 7 -26.54 5.68 -15.52
N PRO A 8 -26.89 4.83 -14.56
CA PRO A 8 -28.27 4.32 -14.43
C PRO A 8 -29.33 5.38 -14.15
N TYR A 9 -28.92 6.61 -13.79
CA TYR A 9 -29.85 7.72 -13.53
C TYR A 9 -29.93 8.75 -14.64
N ASN A 10 -29.27 8.53 -15.77
CA ASN A 10 -29.31 9.47 -16.90
C ASN A 10 -30.15 8.90 -18.02
N GLU A 11 -31.25 9.59 -18.34
CA GLU A 11 -32.01 9.37 -19.58
C GLU A 11 -31.21 9.77 -20.84
N GLY A 12 -29.91 10.08 -20.70
CA GLY A 12 -29.01 10.46 -21.78
C GLY A 12 -27.58 10.04 -21.50
N VAL A 13 -26.83 9.82 -22.57
CA VAL A 13 -25.38 9.56 -22.51
C VAL A 13 -24.68 10.87 -22.20
N ARG A 14 -24.06 11.00 -21.02
CA ARG A 14 -23.17 12.13 -20.70
C ARG A 14 -21.78 11.85 -21.24
N SER A 15 -21.19 12.86 -21.83
CA SER A 15 -19.79 12.85 -22.24
C SER A 15 -18.95 13.39 -21.09
N LEU A 16 -18.09 12.56 -20.52
CA LEU A 16 -17.05 13.02 -19.59
C LEU A 16 -15.84 13.51 -20.39
N SER A 17 -15.24 14.60 -19.95
CA SER A 17 -14.10 15.20 -20.63
C SER A 17 -12.80 14.64 -20.06
N TYR A 18 -12.04 13.90 -20.87
CA TYR A 18 -10.69 13.48 -20.50
C TYR A 18 -9.66 14.49 -20.99
N ASN A 19 -8.86 14.99 -20.06
CA ASN A 19 -7.75 15.88 -20.36
C ASN A 19 -6.50 15.39 -19.63
N PHE A 20 -5.51 14.90 -20.37
CA PHE A 20 -4.27 14.36 -19.82
C PHE A 20 -3.52 15.34 -18.91
N ILE A 21 -3.52 16.62 -19.23
CA ILE A 21 -2.84 17.65 -18.40
C ILE A 21 -3.56 17.77 -17.06
N ASN A 22 -4.90 17.82 -17.09
CA ASN A 22 -5.71 17.86 -15.87
C ASN A 22 -5.49 16.62 -15.00
N GLU A 23 -5.44 15.43 -15.59
CA GLU A 23 -5.16 14.19 -14.83
C GLU A 23 -3.81 14.26 -14.15
N ARG A 24 -2.77 14.65 -14.88
CA ARG A 24 -1.42 14.78 -14.36
C ARG A 24 -1.28 15.80 -13.22
N GLU A 25 -2.03 16.90 -13.29
CA GLU A 25 -1.98 17.95 -12.28
C GLU A 25 -2.81 17.61 -11.03
N ASN A 26 -3.79 16.74 -11.17
CA ASN A 26 -4.76 16.41 -10.14
C ASN A 26 -4.65 14.97 -9.60
N SER A 27 -3.63 14.23 -10.04
CA SER A 27 -3.28 12.92 -9.50
C SER A 27 -1.79 12.82 -9.20
N GLY A 28 -1.42 11.85 -8.40
CA GLY A 28 -0.02 11.64 -8.12
C GLY A 28 0.26 10.39 -7.32
N SER A 29 1.55 10.11 -7.18
CA SER A 29 2.02 9.03 -6.32
C SER A 29 3.31 9.42 -5.63
N LYS A 30 3.48 8.91 -4.42
CA LYS A 30 4.67 9.10 -3.59
C LYS A 30 5.09 7.78 -3.02
N SER A 31 6.38 7.48 -3.11
CA SER A 31 7.00 6.29 -2.55
C SER A 31 8.11 6.71 -1.60
N ALA A 32 8.12 6.15 -0.41
CA ALA A 32 9.19 6.31 0.54
C ALA A 32 9.61 4.92 1.05
N SER A 33 10.91 4.68 1.13
CA SER A 33 11.44 3.45 1.71
C SER A 33 12.63 3.73 2.59
N SER A 34 12.74 2.97 3.67
CA SER A 34 13.89 2.96 4.56
C SER A 34 14.39 1.54 4.74
N TYR A 35 15.69 1.38 4.71
CA TYR A 35 16.35 0.09 4.89
C TYR A 35 17.46 0.23 5.92
N LEU A 36 17.40 -0.62 6.94
CA LEU A 36 18.46 -0.78 7.95
C LEU A 36 18.98 -2.21 7.86
N SER A 37 20.30 -2.35 7.87
CA SER A 37 20.97 -3.67 7.97
C SER A 37 22.12 -3.57 8.95
N ALA A 38 22.20 -4.54 9.83
CA ALA A 38 23.29 -4.68 10.78
C ALA A 38 23.78 -6.14 10.78
N SER A 39 25.09 -6.34 10.82
CA SER A 39 25.71 -7.66 10.95
C SER A 39 26.84 -7.63 11.98
N LEU A 40 27.00 -8.75 12.66
CA LEU A 40 28.06 -9.00 13.61
C LEU A 40 28.67 -10.35 13.30
N ASP A 41 29.97 -10.37 13.02
CA ASP A 41 30.76 -11.57 12.82
C ASP A 41 31.82 -11.67 13.89
N LEU A 42 31.82 -12.77 14.62
CA LEU A 42 32.81 -13.08 15.65
C LEU A 42 33.50 -14.39 15.29
N LYS A 43 34.82 -14.38 15.35
CA LYS A 43 35.65 -15.57 15.21
C LYS A 43 36.54 -15.70 16.42
N TRP A 44 36.43 -16.83 17.11
CA TRP A 44 37.19 -17.12 18.31
C TRP A 44 37.94 -18.43 18.15
N ASN A 45 39.26 -18.37 18.14
CA ASN A 45 40.13 -19.53 18.20
C ASN A 45 40.25 -19.96 19.67
N ILE A 46 39.44 -20.94 20.08
CA ILE A 46 39.39 -21.44 21.47
C ILE A 46 40.68 -22.22 21.76
N LEU A 47 41.11 -22.99 20.76
CA LEU A 47 42.35 -23.77 20.74
C LEU A 47 42.92 -23.73 19.33
N ASP A 48 44.19 -24.09 19.13
CA ASP A 48 44.85 -24.11 17.81
C ASP A 48 44.11 -24.99 16.80
N TRP A 49 43.36 -25.97 17.28
CA TRP A 49 42.60 -26.93 16.48
C TRP A 49 41.07 -26.74 16.59
N LEU A 50 40.59 -25.77 17.37
CA LEU A 50 39.15 -25.53 17.63
C LEU A 50 38.81 -24.06 17.46
N THR A 51 38.01 -23.76 16.47
CA THR A 51 37.53 -22.43 16.15
C THR A 51 36.02 -22.36 16.27
N TYR A 52 35.52 -21.37 16.99
CA TYR A 52 34.12 -21.01 17.03
C TYR A 52 33.88 -19.77 16.17
N GLN A 53 32.80 -19.80 15.39
CA GLN A 53 32.37 -18.66 14.59
C GLN A 53 30.90 -18.40 14.90
N PHE A 54 30.59 -17.13 15.12
CA PHE A 54 29.25 -16.61 15.28
C PHE A 54 29.02 -15.54 14.21
N THR A 55 27.90 -15.65 13.50
CA THR A 55 27.43 -14.62 12.58
C THR A 55 26.00 -14.27 12.96
N GLY A 56 25.75 -13.01 13.29
CA GLY A 56 24.43 -12.47 13.56
C GLY A 56 24.11 -11.39 12.54
N GLY A 57 22.91 -11.41 11.96
CA GLY A 57 22.42 -10.40 11.04
C GLY A 57 20.99 -9.99 11.38
N TYR A 58 20.72 -8.71 11.23
CA TYR A 58 19.39 -8.12 11.32
C TYR A 58 19.16 -7.18 10.14
N SER A 59 17.98 -7.24 9.54
CA SER A 59 17.56 -6.26 8.56
C SER A 59 16.12 -5.84 8.80
N ASP A 60 15.85 -4.57 8.54
CA ASP A 60 14.55 -3.93 8.62
C ASP A 60 14.32 -3.11 7.36
N ASN A 61 13.21 -3.35 6.70
CA ASN A 61 12.79 -2.65 5.50
C ASN A 61 11.37 -2.15 5.68
N ASN A 62 11.17 -0.85 5.60
CA ASN A 62 9.87 -0.22 5.65
C ASN A 62 9.62 0.55 4.37
N SER A 63 8.48 0.32 3.72
CA SER A 63 8.08 0.95 2.47
C SER A 63 6.65 1.46 2.57
N THR A 64 6.47 2.72 2.22
CA THR A 64 5.17 3.38 2.12
C THR A 64 4.97 3.87 0.71
N ASN A 65 3.86 3.47 0.09
CA ASN A 65 3.44 3.94 -1.22
C ASN A 65 2.07 4.59 -1.07
N GLU A 66 1.95 5.80 -1.56
CA GLU A 66 0.73 6.57 -1.60
C GLU A 66 0.41 6.89 -3.06
N ALA A 67 -0.85 6.77 -3.44
CA ALA A 67 -1.34 7.20 -4.74
C ALA A 67 -2.67 7.92 -4.52
N TRP A 68 -2.88 9.03 -5.20
CA TRP A 68 -4.09 9.82 -5.04
C TRP A 68 -4.65 10.31 -6.36
N GLU A 69 -5.97 10.39 -6.37
CA GLU A 69 -6.77 11.00 -7.41
C GLU A 69 -7.63 12.07 -6.77
N SER A 70 -7.45 13.35 -7.18
CA SER A 70 -8.25 14.43 -6.63
C SER A 70 -9.68 14.43 -7.20
N GLU A 71 -10.55 15.21 -6.60
CA GLU A 71 -11.91 15.38 -7.06
C GLU A 71 -12.05 15.92 -8.50
N ARG A 72 -10.97 16.38 -9.13
CA ARG A 72 -10.97 16.97 -10.48
C ARG A 72 -10.62 15.99 -11.57
N THR A 73 -10.23 14.77 -11.22
CA THR A 73 -9.80 13.76 -12.19
C THR A 73 -10.98 13.13 -12.92
N PHE A 74 -10.72 12.73 -14.15
CA PHE A 74 -11.64 11.88 -14.92
C PHE A 74 -11.93 10.57 -14.23
N TYR A 75 -10.90 9.99 -13.57
CA TYR A 75 -11.04 8.75 -12.80
C TYR A 75 -12.15 8.87 -11.74
N ILE A 76 -12.15 9.94 -10.96
CA ILE A 76 -13.18 10.17 -9.95
C ILE A 76 -14.53 10.49 -10.59
N ALA A 77 -14.55 11.25 -11.70
CA ALA A 77 -15.77 11.53 -12.44
C ALA A 77 -16.41 10.25 -12.99
N GLU A 78 -15.61 9.35 -13.56
CA GLU A 78 -16.09 8.11 -14.17
C GLU A 78 -16.56 7.09 -13.13
N ASN A 79 -15.78 6.89 -12.06
CA ASN A 79 -16.04 5.81 -11.12
C ASN A 79 -17.04 6.16 -10.02
N TYR A 80 -17.16 7.44 -9.65
CA TYR A 80 -17.90 7.84 -8.45
C TYR A 80 -19.00 8.89 -8.67
N ARG A 81 -18.93 9.72 -9.72
CA ARG A 81 -19.84 10.86 -9.87
C ARG A 81 -20.80 10.77 -11.03
N GLY A 82 -20.30 10.38 -12.19
CA GLY A 82 -21.07 10.45 -13.42
C GLY A 82 -21.11 11.83 -14.08
N TYR A 83 -20.34 12.80 -13.60
CA TYR A 83 -20.25 14.15 -14.16
C TYR A 83 -18.87 14.76 -13.90
N ASP A 84 -18.45 15.70 -14.73
CA ASP A 84 -17.20 16.45 -14.57
C ASP A 84 -17.28 17.36 -13.34
N PHE A 85 -16.13 17.59 -12.71
CA PHE A 85 -16.03 18.48 -11.55
C PHE A 85 -16.62 19.86 -11.84
N ASN A 86 -17.46 20.37 -10.94
CA ASN A 86 -18.19 21.64 -11.06
C ASN A 86 -19.16 21.75 -12.26
N SER A 87 -19.47 20.67 -12.95
CA SER A 87 -20.41 20.71 -14.08
C SER A 87 -21.87 20.65 -13.68
N VAL A 88 -22.16 20.30 -12.43
CA VAL A 88 -23.53 20.19 -11.89
C VAL A 88 -23.69 20.98 -10.59
N SER A 89 -24.90 21.48 -10.36
CA SER A 89 -25.22 22.19 -9.13
C SER A 89 -25.32 21.23 -7.94
N PRO A 90 -24.87 21.62 -6.73
CA PRO A 90 -25.06 20.83 -5.52
C PRO A 90 -26.53 20.54 -5.18
N ALA A 91 -27.47 21.35 -5.70
CA ALA A 91 -28.90 21.12 -5.54
C ALA A 91 -29.47 20.09 -6.51
N SER A 92 -28.73 19.68 -7.54
CA SER A 92 -29.20 18.79 -8.58
C SER A 92 -29.38 17.34 -8.06
N LYS A 93 -30.19 16.58 -8.78
CA LYS A 93 -30.40 15.15 -8.48
C LYS A 93 -29.12 14.34 -8.71
N GLU A 94 -28.37 14.70 -9.73
CA GLU A 94 -27.11 14.04 -10.10
C GLU A 94 -26.07 14.20 -8.99
N PHE A 95 -25.93 15.41 -8.44
CA PHE A 95 -25.01 15.65 -7.33
C PHE A 95 -25.41 14.85 -6.08
N LYS A 96 -26.72 14.82 -5.76
CA LYS A 96 -27.24 14.08 -4.61
C LYS A 96 -27.14 12.56 -4.80
N ALA A 97 -27.12 12.09 -6.05
CA ALA A 97 -26.99 10.68 -6.37
C ALA A 97 -25.53 10.22 -6.56
N ALA A 98 -24.56 11.15 -6.53
CA ALA A 98 -23.16 10.83 -6.67
C ALA A 98 -22.62 10.13 -5.41
N LEU A 99 -21.82 9.09 -5.59
CA LEU A 99 -21.20 8.35 -4.49
C LEU A 99 -20.16 9.18 -3.73
N LEU A 100 -19.40 9.95 -4.47
CA LEU A 100 -18.34 10.80 -3.95
C LEU A 100 -18.52 12.21 -4.53
N PRO A 101 -19.50 12.99 -4.06
CA PRO A 101 -19.76 14.33 -4.58
C PRO A 101 -18.61 15.31 -4.30
N PHE A 102 -17.84 15.07 -3.22
CA PHE A 102 -16.68 15.89 -2.82
C PHE A 102 -15.46 15.01 -2.57
N GLY A 103 -14.30 15.60 -2.83
CA GLY A 103 -13.01 14.94 -2.64
C GLY A 103 -12.73 13.85 -3.66
N GLY A 104 -11.56 13.30 -3.53
CA GLY A 104 -11.04 12.22 -4.34
C GLY A 104 -10.75 10.95 -3.53
N GLU A 105 -9.77 10.20 -3.99
CA GLU A 105 -9.34 8.94 -3.40
C GLU A 105 -7.85 9.02 -3.04
N LEU A 106 -7.50 8.50 -1.87
CA LEU A 106 -6.12 8.25 -1.45
C LEU A 106 -5.95 6.77 -1.16
N PHE A 107 -5.09 6.13 -1.91
CA PHE A 107 -4.62 4.77 -1.67
C PHE A 107 -3.28 4.80 -0.95
N THR A 108 -3.16 4.05 0.14
CA THR A 108 -1.93 3.88 0.90
C THR A 108 -1.59 2.41 1.04
N ASN A 109 -0.36 2.04 0.71
CA ASN A 109 0.20 0.71 0.92
C ASN A 109 1.44 0.84 1.80
N ASN A 110 1.38 0.27 2.99
CA ASN A 110 2.49 0.19 3.92
C ASN A 110 2.97 -1.26 4.03
N THR A 111 4.25 -1.47 3.80
CA THR A 111 4.88 -2.78 3.92
C THR A 111 6.08 -2.68 4.87
N HIS A 112 6.11 -3.54 5.86
CA HIS A 112 7.20 -3.66 6.80
C HIS A 112 7.73 -5.09 6.81
N GLN A 113 9.00 -5.25 6.48
CA GLN A 113 9.71 -6.52 6.48
C GLN A 113 10.91 -6.45 7.41
N TYR A 114 10.97 -7.35 8.38
CA TYR A 114 12.16 -7.52 9.19
C TYR A 114 12.62 -8.97 9.19
N SER A 115 13.94 -9.15 9.25
CA SER A 115 14.54 -10.47 9.30
C SER A 115 15.73 -10.50 10.24
N TYR A 116 15.95 -11.67 10.82
CA TYR A 116 17.19 -11.96 11.53
C TYR A 116 17.74 -13.30 11.09
N ASN A 117 19.05 -13.39 11.14
CA ASN A 117 19.83 -14.59 10.89
C ASN A 117 20.87 -14.76 11.99
N ILE A 118 20.89 -15.91 12.63
CA ILE A 118 21.90 -16.28 13.65
C ILE A 118 22.53 -17.58 13.22
N GLN A 119 23.84 -17.55 13.06
CA GLN A 119 24.63 -18.71 12.64
C GLN A 119 25.74 -18.98 13.65
N ASN A 120 25.84 -20.21 14.09
CA ASN A 120 26.90 -20.68 14.96
C ASN A 120 27.61 -21.83 14.27
N LYS A 121 28.93 -21.79 14.23
CA LYS A 121 29.77 -22.83 13.65
C LYS A 121 30.91 -23.16 14.60
N LEU A 122 31.13 -24.44 14.82
CA LEU A 122 32.29 -24.98 15.53
C LEU A 122 33.08 -25.81 14.56
N GLN A 123 34.31 -25.37 14.29
CA GLN A 123 35.23 -26.05 13.39
C GLN A 123 36.37 -26.70 14.17
N PHE A 124 36.51 -27.98 13.98
CA PHE A 124 37.59 -28.77 14.50
C PHE A 124 38.56 -29.11 13.39
N SER A 125 39.87 -28.90 13.58
CA SER A 125 40.91 -29.24 12.62
C SER A 125 42.18 -29.62 13.35
N LYS A 126 42.44 -30.92 13.47
CA LYS A 126 43.59 -31.41 14.20
C LYS A 126 44.35 -32.46 13.39
N ALA A 127 45.66 -32.26 13.28
CA ALA A 127 46.58 -33.28 12.85
C ALA A 127 47.05 -34.09 14.07
N PHE A 128 46.93 -35.41 14.01
CA PHE A 128 47.37 -36.33 15.05
C PHE A 128 48.80 -36.84 14.82
N ASN A 129 49.18 -36.93 13.53
CA ASN A 129 50.50 -37.23 13.05
C ASN A 129 50.63 -36.70 11.59
N ASP A 130 51.78 -36.90 10.94
CA ASP A 130 52.04 -36.39 9.59
C ASP A 130 51.07 -36.97 8.52
N GLU A 131 50.49 -38.14 8.75
CA GLU A 131 49.58 -38.80 7.82
C GLU A 131 48.09 -38.64 8.15
N ASN A 132 47.77 -38.37 9.42
CA ASN A 132 46.39 -38.39 9.90
C ASN A 132 45.93 -36.98 10.34
N ARG A 133 44.96 -36.41 9.62
CA ARG A 133 44.30 -35.17 9.95
C ARG A 133 42.79 -35.36 9.99
N LEU A 134 42.16 -34.87 11.04
CA LEU A 134 40.70 -34.83 11.17
C LEU A 134 40.21 -33.41 11.06
N ASN A 135 39.28 -33.19 10.13
CA ASN A 135 38.52 -31.95 10.01
C ASN A 135 37.05 -32.26 10.21
N ALA A 136 36.40 -31.55 11.12
CA ALA A 136 34.98 -31.67 11.38
C ALA A 136 34.38 -30.30 11.55
N LEU A 137 33.12 -30.13 11.13
CA LEU A 137 32.36 -28.90 11.27
C LEU A 137 30.96 -29.27 11.77
N ILE A 138 30.55 -28.61 12.83
CA ILE A 138 29.16 -28.60 13.29
C ILE A 138 28.63 -27.17 13.24
N GLY A 139 27.41 -26.98 12.77
CA GLY A 139 26.80 -25.68 12.66
C GLY A 139 25.31 -25.69 12.92
N MET A 140 24.81 -24.57 13.39
CA MET A 140 23.38 -24.29 13.57
C MET A 140 23.09 -22.94 12.94
N GLU A 141 21.99 -22.88 12.19
CA GLU A 141 21.48 -21.64 11.62
C GLU A 141 20.01 -21.47 12.03
N LEU A 142 19.68 -20.26 12.48
CA LEU A 142 18.32 -19.82 12.74
C LEU A 142 18.06 -18.59 11.89
N ARG A 143 17.05 -18.65 11.02
CA ARG A 143 16.61 -17.55 10.18
C ARG A 143 15.12 -17.33 10.35
N SER A 144 14.73 -16.07 10.45
CA SER A 144 13.33 -15.67 10.43
C SER A 144 13.14 -14.45 9.57
N THR A 145 12.07 -14.42 8.82
CA THR A 145 11.63 -13.25 8.03
C THR A 145 10.15 -13.06 8.29
N THR A 146 9.80 -11.85 8.69
CA THR A 146 8.41 -11.45 8.91
C THR A 146 8.06 -10.32 7.97
N ASN A 147 6.95 -10.48 7.24
CA ASN A 147 6.38 -9.48 6.36
C ASN A 147 5.02 -9.07 6.91
N LYS A 148 4.80 -7.76 7.01
CA LYS A 148 3.51 -7.16 7.37
C LYS A 148 3.15 -6.15 6.30
N GLY A 149 1.92 -6.18 5.82
CA GLY A 149 1.40 -5.24 4.84
C GLY A 149 0.02 -4.77 5.23
N ILE A 150 -0.25 -3.47 5.03
CA ILE A 150 -1.56 -2.86 5.21
C ILE A 150 -1.82 -2.00 4.00
N ASN A 151 -2.92 -2.29 3.32
CA ASN A 151 -3.46 -1.46 2.26
C ASN A 151 -4.70 -0.75 2.77
N ASN A 152 -4.81 0.52 2.49
CA ASN A 152 -5.97 1.31 2.85
C ASN A 152 -6.35 2.25 1.71
N THR A 153 -7.64 2.40 1.47
CA THR A 153 -8.19 3.39 0.55
C THR A 153 -9.09 4.30 1.34
N VAL A 154 -8.86 5.60 1.21
CA VAL A 154 -9.64 6.63 1.88
C VAL A 154 -10.28 7.51 0.82
N TRP A 155 -11.59 7.72 0.94
CA TRP A 155 -12.37 8.57 0.05
C TRP A 155 -12.65 9.91 0.69
N GLY A 156 -12.87 10.92 -0.16
CA GLY A 156 -13.05 12.29 0.30
C GLY A 156 -11.74 13.04 0.50
N TYR A 157 -10.66 12.55 -0.09
CA TYR A 157 -9.34 13.18 -0.02
C TYR A 157 -9.26 14.44 -0.87
N VAL A 158 -8.79 15.54 -0.27
CA VAL A 158 -8.65 16.83 -0.93
C VAL A 158 -7.20 17.33 -0.79
N PRO A 159 -6.32 17.01 -1.76
CA PRO A 159 -4.90 17.38 -1.68
C PRO A 159 -4.68 18.90 -1.62
N ASP A 160 -5.46 19.68 -2.37
CA ASP A 160 -5.33 21.14 -2.48
C ASP A 160 -5.67 21.90 -1.20
N ARG A 161 -6.26 21.24 -0.20
CA ARG A 161 -6.66 21.83 1.08
C ARG A 161 -5.87 21.28 2.28
N GLY A 162 -4.59 20.99 2.05
CA GLY A 162 -3.72 20.48 3.09
C GLY A 162 -3.94 19.00 3.40
N GLU A 163 -4.21 18.20 2.38
CA GLU A 163 -4.39 16.74 2.48
C GLU A 163 -5.55 16.34 3.42
N VAL A 164 -6.57 17.18 3.49
CA VAL A 164 -7.75 16.93 4.34
C VAL A 164 -8.58 15.80 3.77
N ILE A 165 -9.06 14.94 4.64
CA ILE A 165 -10.04 13.92 4.33
C ILE A 165 -11.40 14.43 4.79
N THR A 166 -12.31 14.66 3.82
CA THR A 166 -13.71 14.94 4.13
C THR A 166 -14.40 13.63 4.46
N SER A 167 -14.85 13.50 5.72
CA SER A 167 -15.53 12.29 6.16
C SER A 167 -16.72 11.96 5.26
N PRO A 168 -16.91 10.70 4.85
CA PRO A 168 -18.10 10.25 4.11
C PRO A 168 -19.42 10.46 4.86
N THR A 169 -19.40 10.87 6.12
CA THR A 169 -20.61 11.26 6.87
C THR A 169 -21.41 12.40 6.27
N THR A 170 -20.80 13.16 5.33
CA THR A 170 -21.52 14.16 4.52
C THR A 170 -22.12 13.59 3.25
N LEU A 171 -21.84 12.31 2.93
CA LEU A 171 -22.49 11.59 1.85
C LEU A 171 -23.89 11.22 2.32
N GLN A 172 -24.89 11.87 1.74
CA GLN A 172 -26.30 11.52 2.04
C GLN A 172 -26.59 10.08 1.64
N ALA A 173 -27.53 9.46 2.37
CA ALA A 173 -28.00 8.10 2.18
C ALA A 173 -28.07 7.69 0.72
N PHE A 174 -27.26 6.70 0.38
CA PHE A 174 -27.31 6.07 -0.92
C PHE A 174 -28.36 4.97 -0.91
N GLU A 175 -29.27 5.01 -1.87
CA GLU A 175 -29.94 3.78 -2.28
C GLU A 175 -28.90 2.92 -3.02
N PRO A 176 -28.73 1.65 -2.65
CA PRO A 176 -27.74 0.78 -3.29
C PRO A 176 -28.10 0.64 -4.79
N ILE A 177 -27.18 1.00 -5.65
CA ILE A 177 -27.29 0.67 -7.06
C ILE A 177 -27.08 -0.83 -7.16
N THR A 178 -28.17 -1.56 -7.33
CA THR A 178 -28.13 -3.00 -7.59
C THR A 178 -27.52 -3.21 -8.98
N GLY A 179 -26.26 -3.69 -9.06
CA GLY A 179 -25.78 -4.19 -10.35
C GLY A 179 -24.29 -4.26 -10.62
N SER A 180 -23.42 -3.71 -9.83
CA SER A 180 -21.98 -3.93 -10.04
C SER A 180 -21.26 -4.14 -8.72
N GLN A 181 -20.77 -5.35 -8.52
CA GLN A 181 -19.91 -5.70 -7.41
C GLN A 181 -18.47 -5.20 -7.66
N ASN A 182 -18.30 -3.92 -7.79
CA ASN A 182 -16.97 -3.35 -7.70
C ASN A 182 -16.58 -3.28 -6.23
N SER A 183 -15.44 -3.83 -5.87
CA SER A 183 -14.98 -3.97 -4.48
C SER A 183 -14.94 -2.65 -3.68
N GLY A 184 -14.79 -1.50 -4.37
CA GLY A 184 -14.86 -0.17 -3.79
C GLY A 184 -16.25 0.19 -3.23
N TRP A 185 -17.31 -0.23 -3.88
CA TRP A 185 -18.69 0.01 -3.46
C TRP A 185 -19.03 -0.65 -2.13
N GLY A 186 -18.65 -1.91 -1.96
CA GLY A 186 -18.91 -2.64 -0.74
C GLY A 186 -18.21 -2.07 0.49
N ILE A 187 -17.16 -1.29 0.30
CA ILE A 187 -16.43 -0.64 1.39
C ILE A 187 -17.13 0.66 1.79
N LEU A 188 -17.53 1.48 0.81
CA LEU A 188 -18.31 2.71 1.07
C LEU A 188 -19.64 2.38 1.75
N GLN A 189 -20.33 1.34 1.31
CA GLN A 189 -21.56 0.88 1.94
C GLN A 189 -21.31 0.38 3.37
N ARG A 190 -20.23 -0.36 3.63
CA ARG A 190 -19.87 -0.80 4.99
C ARG A 190 -19.49 0.34 5.92
N ILE A 191 -18.82 1.37 5.39
CA ILE A 191 -18.52 2.59 6.16
C ILE A 191 -19.82 3.29 6.52
N TYR A 192 -20.76 3.36 5.57
CA TYR A 192 -22.07 3.97 5.77
C TYR A 192 -22.95 3.18 6.75
N ASP A 193 -23.04 1.86 6.59
CA ASP A 193 -23.84 0.97 7.46
C ASP A 193 -23.30 0.87 8.89
N GLY A 194 -22.02 1.22 9.10
CA GLY A 194 -21.36 1.24 10.42
C GLY A 194 -21.45 2.58 11.17
N MET A 195 -22.14 3.57 10.61
CA MET A 195 -22.32 4.87 11.28
C MET A 195 -23.62 4.88 12.11
N PRO A 196 -23.53 5.36 13.37
CA PRO A 196 -24.72 5.52 14.22
C PRO A 196 -25.66 6.62 13.72
#